data_5851edc1f6b87433453fc2ac583bd8e5
#
_entry.id   5851edc1f6b87433453fc2ac583bd8e5
#
_cell.length_a   1.000
_cell.length_b   1.000
_cell.length_c   1.000
_cell.angle_alpha   90.00
_cell.angle_beta   90.00
_cell.angle_gamma   90.00
#
_symmetry.space_group_name_H-M   'P 1'
#
loop_
_entity.id
_entity.type
_entity.pdbx_description
1 polymer ?
#
loop_
_entity_poly.entity_id
_entity_poly.type
_entity_poly.pdbx_seq_one_letter_code
_entity_poly.pdbx_strand_id
1 'polypeptide(L)'
;MLFRSLATLGHEVLALQSAAPDRATYLQRPDLGRQLSAASRQALDARLPPADPGTPDTPEQRLHDLAIVVADGLSALATGRHALPFLQTLLPGLRADGWRLAPIALVRQGRVAVADEVGQRLRARQVLILIGERPGLSSPDSLGLYLTWMPRPGRTDAERNCISNVRPAGLSHADAATRLRRLMDEAARRQLTGVDLKDETPPALGGGAGSAAFLLARD
;
A
#
# COMPACT_ATOMS: atom_id res chain seq x y z
N MET A 1 19.51 1.26 3.63
CA MET A 1 19.58 1.17 2.16
C MET A 1 18.30 1.68 1.49
N LEU A 2 17.13 1.09 1.74
CA LEU A 2 15.86 1.43 1.08
C LEU A 2 15.47 2.92 1.19
N PHE A 3 15.65 3.57 2.34
CA PHE A 3 15.37 4.99 2.52
C PHE A 3 16.10 5.87 1.49
N ARG A 4 17.41 5.64 1.32
CA ARG A 4 18.22 6.40 0.33
C ARG A 4 17.75 6.12 -1.10
N SER A 5 17.39 4.88 -1.40
CA SER A 5 16.87 4.52 -2.71
C SER A 5 15.52 5.17 -2.99
N LEU A 6 14.61 5.23 -2.04
CA LEU A 6 13.33 5.93 -2.21
C LEU A 6 13.50 7.44 -2.38
N ALA A 7 14.48 8.04 -1.72
CA ALA A 7 14.78 9.47 -1.86
C ALA A 7 15.19 9.85 -3.32
N THR A 8 15.67 8.90 -4.12
CA THR A 8 15.99 9.16 -5.55
C THR A 8 14.76 9.38 -6.43
N LEU A 9 13.56 9.09 -5.91
CA LEU A 9 12.29 9.30 -6.61
C LEU A 9 11.88 10.78 -6.74
N GLY A 10 12.65 11.70 -6.13
CA GLY A 10 12.31 13.13 -6.11
C GLY A 10 11.10 13.44 -5.24
N HIS A 11 10.79 12.58 -4.26
CA HIS A 11 9.80 12.80 -3.22
C HIS A 11 10.45 12.81 -1.85
N GLU A 12 9.88 13.57 -0.95
CA GLU A 12 10.24 13.50 0.45
C GLU A 12 9.91 12.12 1.02
N VAL A 13 10.82 11.56 1.82
CA VAL A 13 10.65 10.26 2.48
C VAL A 13 10.70 10.44 3.99
N LEU A 14 9.70 9.95 4.69
CA LEU A 14 9.60 9.95 6.14
C LEU A 14 9.98 8.57 6.69
N ALA A 15 10.92 8.52 7.61
CA ALA A 15 11.25 7.28 8.32
C ALA A 15 10.40 7.17 9.59
N LEU A 16 9.55 6.17 9.63
CA LEU A 16 8.60 5.90 10.71
C LEU A 16 8.80 4.49 11.28
N GLN A 17 8.26 4.27 12.47
CA GLN A 17 8.27 2.99 13.18
C GLN A 17 6.85 2.67 13.65
N SER A 18 6.45 1.40 13.55
CA SER A 18 5.24 0.92 14.22
C SER A 18 5.44 0.87 15.75
N ALA A 19 4.40 0.56 16.49
CA ALA A 19 4.48 0.35 17.93
C ALA A 19 5.26 -0.93 18.31
N ALA A 20 5.55 -1.82 17.35
CA ALA A 20 6.45 -2.95 17.55
C ALA A 20 7.91 -2.46 17.46
N PRO A 21 8.69 -2.49 18.56
CA PRO A 21 10.04 -1.96 18.59
C PRO A 21 11.04 -2.80 17.80
N ASP A 22 10.81 -4.10 17.69
CA ASP A 22 11.71 -5.06 17.08
C ASP A 22 10.94 -6.17 16.33
N ARG A 23 11.71 -7.05 15.66
CA ARG A 23 11.14 -8.13 14.82
C ARG A 23 10.43 -9.20 15.65
N ALA A 24 10.93 -9.55 16.82
CA ALA A 24 10.34 -10.55 17.68
C ALA A 24 8.95 -10.09 18.15
N THR A 25 8.87 -8.88 18.64
CA THR A 25 7.60 -8.24 19.04
C THR A 25 6.64 -8.15 17.86
N TYR A 26 7.10 -7.72 16.67
CA TYR A 26 6.28 -7.66 15.46
C TYR A 26 5.62 -9.00 15.11
N LEU A 27 6.36 -10.11 15.27
CA LEU A 27 5.83 -11.44 14.95
C LEU A 27 4.83 -11.93 16.00
N GLN A 28 5.11 -11.67 17.28
CA GLN A 28 4.30 -12.15 18.42
C GLN A 28 3.09 -11.24 18.72
N ARG A 29 3.21 -9.93 18.45
CA ARG A 29 2.20 -8.91 18.76
C ARG A 29 1.76 -8.18 17.48
N PRO A 30 0.89 -8.83 16.66
CA PRO A 30 0.41 -8.24 15.41
C PRO A 30 -0.32 -6.91 15.61
N ASP A 31 -0.94 -6.70 16.75
CA ASP A 31 -1.62 -5.47 17.15
C ASP A 31 -0.67 -4.27 17.16
N LEU A 32 0.57 -4.43 17.65
CA LEU A 32 1.56 -3.38 17.69
C LEU A 32 2.08 -2.99 16.30
N GLY A 33 2.17 -3.95 15.37
CA GLY A 33 2.55 -3.67 13.98
C GLY A 33 1.48 -2.90 13.19
N ARG A 34 0.24 -2.84 13.70
CA ARG A 34 -0.89 -2.13 13.08
C ARG A 34 -0.99 -0.66 13.47
N GLN A 35 -0.16 -0.19 14.38
CA GLN A 35 -0.18 1.15 14.94
C GLN A 35 1.18 1.81 14.81
N LEU A 36 1.22 3.13 14.68
CA LEU A 36 2.46 3.89 14.75
C LEU A 36 2.97 3.95 16.20
N SER A 37 4.30 4.07 16.37
CA SER A 37 4.91 4.43 17.65
C SER A 37 4.53 5.86 18.02
N ALA A 38 4.58 6.18 19.33
CA ALA A 38 4.31 7.54 19.82
C ALA A 38 5.23 8.58 19.15
N ALA A 39 6.52 8.24 18.99
CA ALA A 39 7.49 9.13 18.33
C ALA A 39 7.15 9.38 16.86
N SER A 40 6.69 8.33 16.12
CA SER A 40 6.26 8.48 14.73
C SER A 40 4.98 9.33 14.61
N ARG A 41 4.05 9.20 15.54
CA ARG A 41 2.85 10.06 15.61
C ARG A 41 3.25 11.51 15.81
N GLN A 42 4.08 11.79 16.80
CA GLN A 42 4.57 13.13 17.08
C GLN A 42 5.30 13.76 15.88
N ALA A 43 6.12 12.98 15.17
CA ALA A 43 6.82 13.45 13.98
C ALA A 43 5.85 13.83 12.84
N LEU A 44 4.78 13.10 12.65
CA LEU A 44 3.74 13.43 11.67
C LEU A 44 2.92 14.65 12.10
N ASP A 45 2.50 14.71 13.37
CA ASP A 45 1.70 15.82 13.92
C ASP A 45 2.48 17.14 13.92
N ALA A 46 3.80 17.09 14.14
CA ALA A 46 4.66 18.27 14.06
C ALA A 46 4.76 18.83 12.62
N ARG A 47 4.65 17.98 11.61
CA ARG A 47 4.67 18.40 10.19
C ARG A 47 3.32 18.90 9.70
N LEU A 48 2.29 18.21 10.07
CA LEU A 48 0.92 18.49 9.66
C LEU A 48 0.02 18.30 10.89
N PRO A 49 -0.25 19.38 11.62
CA PRO A 49 -1.09 19.31 12.80
C PRO A 49 -2.43 18.64 12.48
N PRO A 50 -2.99 17.88 13.43
CA PRO A 50 -4.33 17.31 13.28
C PRO A 50 -5.35 18.38 12.89
N ALA A 51 -6.38 17.99 12.16
CA ALA A 51 -7.50 18.88 11.91
C ALA A 51 -8.15 19.28 13.25
N ASP A 52 -8.72 20.50 13.31
CA ASP A 52 -9.38 20.97 14.51
C ASP A 52 -10.52 20.00 14.92
N PRO A 53 -10.69 19.78 16.22
CA PRO A 53 -11.83 19.02 16.72
C PRO A 53 -13.16 19.62 16.21
N GLY A 54 -13.99 18.80 15.58
CA GLY A 54 -15.26 19.25 14.99
C GLY A 54 -15.19 19.59 13.50
N THR A 55 -14.01 19.67 12.90
CA THR A 55 -13.90 19.76 11.44
C THR A 55 -14.35 18.43 10.82
N PRO A 56 -15.34 18.44 9.89
CA PRO A 56 -15.77 17.21 9.23
C PRO A 56 -14.61 16.53 8.49
N ASP A 57 -14.47 15.22 8.61
CA ASP A 57 -13.46 14.47 7.87
C ASP A 57 -14.01 14.08 6.48
N THR A 58 -14.04 15.05 5.56
CA THR A 58 -14.55 14.86 4.20
C THR A 58 -13.41 14.78 3.17
N PRO A 59 -13.64 14.16 2.00
CA PRO A 59 -12.63 14.08 0.95
C PRO A 59 -12.12 15.46 0.49
N GLU A 60 -12.96 16.48 0.50
CA GLU A 60 -12.63 17.84 0.06
C GLU A 60 -11.64 18.53 1.00
N GLN A 61 -11.62 18.14 2.28
CA GLN A 61 -10.73 18.70 3.29
C GLN A 61 -9.38 17.99 3.36
N ARG A 62 -9.21 16.91 2.59
CA ARG A 62 -7.93 16.21 2.50
C ARG A 62 -6.96 17.01 1.62
N LEU A 63 -5.73 17.14 2.09
CA LEU A 63 -4.67 17.91 1.43
C LEU A 63 -4.04 17.16 0.26
N HIS A 64 -3.98 15.83 0.38
CA HIS A 64 -3.36 14.95 -0.58
C HIS A 64 -4.40 13.99 -1.18
N ASP A 65 -4.21 13.64 -2.43
CA ASP A 65 -5.05 12.63 -3.08
C ASP A 65 -4.58 11.22 -2.70
N LEU A 66 -3.25 11.05 -2.53
CA LEU A 66 -2.65 9.77 -2.17
C LEU A 66 -1.51 9.92 -1.16
N ALA A 67 -1.52 9.13 -0.10
CA ALA A 67 -0.36 8.80 0.72
C ALA A 67 0.18 7.42 0.33
N ILE A 68 1.50 7.31 0.20
CA ILE A 68 2.18 6.04 -0.09
C ILE A 68 2.97 5.60 1.13
N VAL A 69 2.69 4.39 1.58
CA VAL A 69 3.39 3.74 2.69
C VAL A 69 4.19 2.57 2.14
N VAL A 70 5.44 2.45 2.53
CA VAL A 70 6.30 1.31 2.25
C VAL A 70 6.64 0.63 3.56
N ALA A 71 6.26 -0.62 3.74
CA ALA A 71 6.50 -1.37 4.97
C ALA A 71 7.26 -2.68 4.71
N ASP A 72 8.11 -3.07 5.65
CA ASP A 72 8.87 -4.32 5.57
C ASP A 72 7.97 -5.57 5.66
N GLY A 73 6.85 -5.49 6.35
CA GLY A 73 5.88 -6.59 6.43
C GLY A 73 6.49 -7.90 6.91
N LEU A 74 6.12 -8.99 6.27
CA LEU A 74 6.67 -10.31 6.54
C LEU A 74 7.95 -10.61 5.73
N SER A 75 8.28 -9.77 4.74
CA SER A 75 9.47 -9.91 3.90
C SER A 75 10.13 -8.56 3.61
N ALA A 76 11.08 -8.16 4.44
CA ALA A 76 11.92 -6.98 4.15
C ALA A 76 12.72 -7.13 2.84
N LEU A 77 13.03 -8.37 2.44
CA LEU A 77 13.68 -8.69 1.17
C LEU A 77 12.79 -8.28 -0.03
N ALA A 78 11.52 -8.68 0.00
CA ALA A 78 10.56 -8.34 -1.05
C ALA A 78 10.40 -6.82 -1.18
N THR A 79 10.20 -6.15 -0.06
CA THR A 79 10.09 -4.68 -0.03
C THR A 79 11.36 -4.02 -0.56
N GLY A 80 12.53 -4.50 -0.13
CA GLY A 80 13.83 -3.97 -0.60
C GLY A 80 14.08 -4.14 -2.09
N ARG A 81 13.58 -5.24 -2.70
CA ARG A 81 13.75 -5.56 -4.12
C ARG A 81 12.75 -4.84 -5.02
N HIS A 82 11.49 -4.75 -4.60
CA HIS A 82 10.39 -4.43 -5.50
C HIS A 82 9.74 -3.07 -5.26
N ALA A 83 9.86 -2.47 -4.06
CA ALA A 83 9.19 -1.20 -3.78
C ALA A 83 9.69 -0.07 -4.68
N LEU A 84 11.02 0.10 -4.84
CA LEU A 84 11.57 1.14 -5.69
C LEU A 84 11.20 0.95 -7.17
N PRO A 85 11.44 -0.22 -7.82
CA PRO A 85 11.05 -0.43 -9.22
C PRO A 85 9.55 -0.24 -9.46
N PHE A 86 8.71 -0.68 -8.53
CA PHE A 86 7.27 -0.47 -8.64
C PHE A 86 6.91 1.03 -8.60
N LEU A 87 7.47 1.79 -7.66
CA LEU A 87 7.21 3.23 -7.55
C LEU A 87 7.77 4.00 -8.75
N GLN A 88 8.92 3.59 -9.31
CA GLN A 88 9.43 4.15 -10.56
C GLN A 88 8.46 3.97 -11.74
N THR A 89 7.70 2.89 -11.73
CA THR A 89 6.66 2.63 -12.75
C THR A 89 5.37 3.42 -12.47
N LEU A 90 4.97 3.55 -11.21
CA LEU A 90 3.69 4.16 -10.83
C LEU A 90 3.72 5.69 -10.85
N LEU A 91 4.75 6.30 -10.22
CA LEU A 91 4.78 7.73 -9.94
C LEU A 91 4.75 8.65 -11.16
N PRO A 92 5.42 8.35 -12.29
CA PRO A 92 5.37 9.22 -13.47
C PRO A 92 3.95 9.46 -13.96
N GLY A 93 3.13 8.41 -14.01
CA GLY A 93 1.73 8.52 -14.41
C GLY A 93 0.88 9.34 -13.44
N LEU A 94 1.04 9.12 -12.13
CA LEU A 94 0.30 9.90 -11.13
C LEU A 94 0.66 11.40 -11.18
N ARG A 95 1.93 11.72 -11.41
CA ARG A 95 2.38 13.11 -11.58
C ARG A 95 1.79 13.75 -12.85
N ALA A 96 1.79 13.02 -13.95
CA ALA A 96 1.23 13.49 -15.22
C ALA A 96 -0.28 13.79 -15.10
N ASP A 97 -1.00 12.99 -14.29
CA ASP A 97 -2.42 13.17 -14.02
C ASP A 97 -2.70 14.22 -12.92
N GLY A 98 -1.67 14.89 -12.38
CA GLY A 98 -1.81 15.95 -11.40
C GLY A 98 -2.16 15.49 -9.98
N TRP A 99 -1.91 14.23 -9.62
CA TRP A 99 -2.16 13.73 -8.27
C TRP A 99 -1.31 14.44 -7.22
N ARG A 100 -1.95 14.97 -6.18
CA ARG A 100 -1.27 15.57 -5.03
C ARG A 100 -0.80 14.45 -4.10
N LEU A 101 0.50 14.15 -4.16
CA LEU A 101 1.11 13.08 -3.38
C LEU A 101 1.62 13.60 -2.03
N ALA A 102 1.32 12.90 -0.95
CA ALA A 102 1.95 13.12 0.34
C ALA A 102 3.41 12.63 0.33
N PRO A 103 4.26 13.03 1.29
CA PRO A 103 5.55 12.39 1.50
C PRO A 103 5.42 10.87 1.61
N ILE A 104 6.38 10.13 1.05
CA ILE A 104 6.40 8.66 1.13
C ILE A 104 6.78 8.25 2.55
N ALA A 105 5.95 7.46 3.22
CA ALA A 105 6.21 6.96 4.56
C ALA A 105 6.87 5.58 4.51
N LEU A 106 8.12 5.46 4.94
CA LEU A 106 8.79 4.17 5.15
C LEU A 106 8.59 3.74 6.61
N VAL A 107 7.76 2.73 6.84
CA VAL A 107 7.38 2.26 8.17
C VAL A 107 8.08 0.94 8.48
N ARG A 108 8.92 0.93 9.52
CA ARG A 108 9.57 -0.28 10.02
C ARG A 108 8.60 -1.08 10.88
N GLN A 109 8.66 -2.40 10.79
CA GLN A 109 7.80 -3.35 11.51
C GLN A 109 6.30 -3.07 11.30
N GLY A 110 5.92 -2.61 10.08
CA GLY A 110 4.54 -2.26 9.74
C GLY A 110 3.71 -3.46 9.29
N ARG A 111 2.44 -3.50 9.69
CA ARG A 111 1.39 -4.34 9.09
C ARG A 111 0.43 -3.46 8.30
N VAL A 112 -0.42 -4.07 7.48
CA VAL A 112 -1.27 -3.35 6.53
C VAL A 112 -2.01 -2.17 7.17
N ALA A 113 -2.63 -2.37 8.32
CA ALA A 113 -3.46 -1.35 8.96
C ALA A 113 -2.68 -0.12 9.50
N VAL A 114 -1.32 -0.17 9.62
CA VAL A 114 -0.55 1.02 9.99
C VAL A 114 -0.69 2.14 8.97
N ALA A 115 -0.98 1.78 7.71
CA ALA A 115 -1.16 2.76 6.64
C ALA A 115 -2.38 3.66 6.85
N ASP A 116 -3.42 3.17 7.52
CA ASP A 116 -4.61 3.97 7.77
C ASP A 116 -4.30 5.16 8.68
N GLU A 117 -3.54 4.92 9.75
CA GLU A 117 -3.10 5.99 10.66
C GLU A 117 -2.16 6.98 9.95
N VAL A 118 -1.25 6.48 9.11
CA VAL A 118 -0.36 7.33 8.29
C VAL A 118 -1.18 8.18 7.31
N GLY A 119 -2.09 7.56 6.56
CA GLY A 119 -2.92 8.25 5.58
C GLY A 119 -3.84 9.30 6.20
N GLN A 120 -4.42 9.01 7.38
CA GLN A 120 -5.22 9.98 8.12
C GLN A 120 -4.39 11.18 8.56
N ARG A 121 -3.21 10.95 9.19
CA ARG A 121 -2.33 12.03 9.68
C ARG A 121 -1.74 12.86 8.55
N LEU A 122 -1.48 12.26 7.40
CA LEU A 122 -1.06 12.97 6.19
C LEU A 122 -2.25 13.61 5.44
N ARG A 123 -3.47 13.51 5.96
CA ARG A 123 -4.69 14.07 5.38
C ARG A 123 -4.84 13.68 3.91
N ALA A 124 -4.66 12.40 3.59
CA ALA A 124 -4.80 11.87 2.24
C ALA A 124 -6.19 11.25 2.03
N ARG A 125 -6.77 11.43 0.83
CA ARG A 125 -8.04 10.80 0.43
C ARG A 125 -7.91 9.29 0.31
N GLN A 126 -6.76 8.84 -0.20
CA GLN A 126 -6.44 7.43 -0.36
C GLN A 126 -5.09 7.13 0.29
N VAL A 127 -4.93 5.92 0.79
CA VAL A 127 -3.62 5.40 1.18
C VAL A 127 -3.33 4.11 0.44
N LEU A 128 -2.14 4.03 -0.13
CA LEU A 128 -1.57 2.84 -0.72
C LEU A 128 -0.44 2.35 0.16
N ILE A 129 -0.50 1.11 0.63
CA ILE A 129 0.64 0.46 1.26
C ILE A 129 1.25 -0.61 0.37
N LEU A 130 2.57 -0.52 0.17
CA LEU A 130 3.41 -1.56 -0.40
C LEU A 130 4.02 -2.33 0.76
N ILE A 131 3.76 -3.62 0.85
CA ILE A 131 4.20 -4.43 1.98
C ILE A 131 4.76 -5.79 1.51
N GLY A 132 5.87 -6.23 2.11
CA GLY A 132 6.44 -7.55 1.84
C GLY A 132 5.51 -8.66 2.33
N GLU A 133 5.09 -9.52 1.41
CA GLU A 133 4.23 -10.67 1.70
C GLU A 133 5.00 -11.79 2.42
N ARG A 134 4.25 -12.73 3.01
CA ARG A 134 4.86 -13.94 3.60
C ARG A 134 5.53 -14.75 2.49
N PRO A 135 6.85 -15.08 2.61
CA PRO A 135 7.52 -15.92 1.64
C PRO A 135 6.84 -17.29 1.52
N GLY A 136 6.54 -17.69 0.29
CA GLY A 136 6.04 -19.01 -0.07
C GLY A 136 7.02 -19.75 -0.98
N LEU A 137 6.82 -21.06 -1.18
CA LEU A 137 7.71 -21.88 -2.03
C LEU A 137 7.78 -21.36 -3.47
N SER A 138 6.64 -20.98 -4.05
CA SER A 138 6.54 -20.45 -5.42
C SER A 138 6.66 -18.93 -5.49
N SER A 139 6.58 -18.23 -4.35
CA SER A 139 6.60 -16.77 -4.28
C SER A 139 7.45 -16.31 -3.09
N PRO A 140 8.79 -16.40 -3.18
CA PRO A 140 9.68 -16.13 -2.04
C PRO A 140 9.82 -14.64 -1.73
N ASP A 141 9.51 -13.74 -2.68
CA ASP A 141 9.76 -12.30 -2.58
C ASP A 141 8.72 -11.47 -3.33
N SER A 142 7.49 -11.46 -2.89
CA SER A 142 6.44 -10.64 -3.52
C SER A 142 5.99 -9.47 -2.65
N LEU A 143 5.51 -8.40 -3.30
CA LEU A 143 4.78 -7.33 -2.65
C LEU A 143 3.29 -7.56 -2.71
N GLY A 144 2.61 -7.21 -1.62
CA GLY A 144 1.20 -6.90 -1.59
C GLY A 144 0.99 -5.38 -1.66
N LEU A 145 0.02 -4.96 -2.45
CA LEU A 145 -0.44 -3.59 -2.54
C LEU A 145 -1.84 -3.53 -1.93
N TYR A 146 -2.04 -2.66 -0.95
CA TYR A 146 -3.38 -2.48 -0.36
C TYR A 146 -3.79 -1.02 -0.49
N LEU A 147 -4.97 -0.80 -1.05
CA LEU A 147 -5.57 0.51 -1.26
C LEU A 147 -6.75 0.71 -0.31
N THR A 148 -6.79 1.85 0.37
CA THR A 148 -7.89 2.23 1.28
C THR A 148 -8.36 3.65 0.97
N TRP A 149 -9.66 3.83 0.76
CA TRP A 149 -10.32 5.12 0.65
C TRP A 149 -10.62 5.69 2.03
N MET A 150 -10.42 7.01 2.21
CA MET A 150 -10.62 7.73 3.47
C MET A 150 -10.04 6.95 4.66
N PRO A 151 -8.70 6.76 4.66
CA PRO A 151 -8.01 5.96 5.66
C PRO A 151 -8.18 6.56 7.06
N ARG A 152 -8.46 5.68 8.02
CA ARG A 152 -8.55 6.00 9.46
C ARG A 152 -8.34 4.73 10.29
N PRO A 153 -7.79 4.83 11.51
CA PRO A 153 -7.72 3.69 12.42
C PRO A 153 -9.09 3.02 12.60
N GLY A 154 -9.08 1.70 12.63
CA GLY A 154 -10.30 0.89 12.75
C GLY A 154 -10.90 0.40 11.43
N ARG A 155 -10.33 0.78 10.27
CA ARG A 155 -10.69 0.16 8.99
C ARG A 155 -10.37 -1.33 9.02
N THR A 156 -11.29 -2.12 8.48
CA THR A 156 -11.16 -3.58 8.37
C THR A 156 -10.52 -4.01 7.05
N ASP A 157 -10.10 -5.27 6.95
CA ASP A 157 -9.53 -5.80 5.69
C ASP A 157 -10.58 -5.86 4.57
N ALA A 158 -11.88 -5.97 4.89
CA ALA A 158 -12.98 -5.91 3.93
C ALA A 158 -13.13 -4.53 3.27
N GLU A 159 -12.60 -3.47 3.88
CA GLU A 159 -12.62 -2.10 3.35
C GLU A 159 -11.39 -1.76 2.49
N ARG A 160 -10.54 -2.75 2.17
CA ARG A 160 -9.32 -2.58 1.37
C ARG A 160 -9.37 -3.39 0.10
N ASN A 161 -8.88 -2.83 -1.00
CA ASN A 161 -8.57 -3.61 -2.18
C ASN A 161 -7.12 -4.11 -2.10
N CYS A 162 -6.90 -5.35 -2.51
CA CYS A 162 -5.58 -5.97 -2.50
C CYS A 162 -5.16 -6.40 -3.90
N ILE A 163 -3.91 -6.08 -4.26
CA ILE A 163 -3.20 -6.65 -5.42
C ILE A 163 -1.99 -7.38 -4.86
N SER A 164 -1.97 -8.70 -4.97
CA SER A 164 -0.93 -9.56 -4.42
C SER A 164 0.02 -10.09 -5.49
N ASN A 165 1.10 -10.75 -5.04
CA ASN A 165 2.10 -11.40 -5.88
C ASN A 165 2.79 -10.46 -6.88
N VAL A 166 3.02 -9.21 -6.48
CA VAL A 166 3.67 -8.20 -7.34
C VAL A 166 5.18 -8.43 -7.34
N ARG A 167 5.69 -8.96 -8.44
CA ARG A 167 7.09 -9.27 -8.71
C ARG A 167 7.27 -9.63 -10.20
N PRO A 168 8.50 -9.63 -10.77
CA PRO A 168 8.70 -9.98 -12.19
C PRO A 168 8.16 -11.36 -12.58
N ALA A 169 8.31 -12.38 -11.72
CA ALA A 169 7.81 -13.74 -11.97
C ALA A 169 6.36 -13.98 -11.54
N GLY A 170 5.65 -12.95 -11.10
CA GLY A 170 4.24 -12.97 -10.76
C GLY A 170 3.47 -11.91 -11.55
N LEU A 171 2.74 -11.04 -10.85
CA LEU A 171 2.15 -9.86 -11.49
C LEU A 171 3.26 -8.81 -11.70
N SER A 172 3.55 -8.46 -12.95
CA SER A 172 4.60 -7.50 -13.28
C SER A 172 4.34 -6.13 -12.64
N HIS A 173 5.41 -5.34 -12.40
CA HIS A 173 5.24 -3.98 -11.86
C HIS A 173 4.37 -3.10 -12.76
N ALA A 174 4.46 -3.26 -14.09
CA ALA A 174 3.68 -2.48 -15.04
C ALA A 174 2.19 -2.84 -15.00
N ASP A 175 1.86 -4.14 -14.98
CA ASP A 175 0.48 -4.60 -14.91
C ASP A 175 -0.14 -4.26 -13.55
N ALA A 176 0.64 -4.42 -12.47
CA ALA A 176 0.20 -4.03 -11.12
C ALA A 176 -0.08 -2.52 -11.04
N ALA A 177 0.78 -1.67 -11.62
CA ALA A 177 0.58 -0.23 -11.64
C ALA A 177 -0.65 0.16 -12.48
N THR A 178 -0.87 -0.49 -13.62
CA THR A 178 -2.04 -0.25 -14.47
C THR A 178 -3.33 -0.63 -13.74
N ARG A 179 -3.36 -1.81 -13.11
CA ARG A 179 -4.50 -2.29 -12.32
C ARG A 179 -4.77 -1.38 -11.13
N LEU A 180 -3.72 -1.01 -10.40
CA LEU A 180 -3.83 -0.13 -9.25
C LEU A 180 -4.41 1.25 -9.63
N ARG A 181 -3.94 1.86 -10.73
CA ARG A 181 -4.45 3.16 -11.17
C ARG A 181 -5.95 3.11 -11.44
N ARG A 182 -6.44 2.09 -12.15
CA ARG A 182 -7.88 1.90 -12.37
C ARG A 182 -8.66 1.78 -11.05
N LEU A 183 -8.15 1.01 -10.09
CA LEU A 183 -8.76 0.91 -8.77
C LEU A 183 -8.78 2.25 -8.03
N MET A 184 -7.70 3.03 -8.12
CA MET A 184 -7.60 4.36 -7.50
C MET A 184 -8.59 5.35 -8.10
N ASP A 185 -8.73 5.38 -9.42
CA ASP A 185 -9.69 6.23 -10.13
C ASP A 185 -11.13 5.85 -9.77
N GLU A 186 -11.42 4.55 -9.76
CA GLU A 186 -12.75 4.05 -9.41
C GLU A 186 -13.07 4.28 -7.92
N ALA A 187 -12.08 4.11 -7.03
CA ALA A 187 -12.21 4.43 -5.62
C ALA A 187 -12.53 5.93 -5.41
N ALA A 188 -11.87 6.82 -6.15
CA ALA A 188 -12.14 8.26 -6.09
C ALA A 188 -13.53 8.59 -6.62
N ARG A 189 -13.97 7.98 -7.72
CA ARG A 189 -15.28 8.18 -8.33
C ARG A 189 -16.43 7.70 -7.43
N ARG A 190 -16.27 6.51 -6.83
CA ARG A 190 -17.30 5.87 -5.99
C ARG A 190 -17.17 6.20 -4.51
N GLN A 191 -16.07 6.83 -4.11
CA GLN A 191 -15.74 7.19 -2.72
C GLN A 191 -15.71 5.99 -1.77
N LEU A 192 -15.23 4.84 -2.24
CA LEU A 192 -15.12 3.60 -1.46
C LEU A 192 -13.97 2.72 -1.94
N THR A 193 -13.57 1.78 -1.10
CA THR A 193 -12.66 0.64 -1.40
C THR A 193 -13.19 -0.62 -0.74
N GLY A 194 -12.56 -1.75 -1.02
CA GLY A 194 -12.86 -3.04 -0.41
C GLY A 194 -13.80 -3.89 -1.26
N VAL A 195 -14.55 -4.75 -0.58
CA VAL A 195 -15.40 -5.79 -1.23
C VAL A 195 -16.47 -5.23 -2.15
N ASP A 196 -16.88 -3.97 -1.92
CA ASP A 196 -17.86 -3.28 -2.76
C ASP A 196 -17.24 -2.64 -4.01
N LEU A 197 -15.92 -2.59 -4.09
CA LEU A 197 -15.15 -2.15 -5.25
C LEU A 197 -14.45 -3.36 -5.89
N LYS A 198 -15.12 -4.00 -6.85
CA LYS A 198 -14.55 -5.13 -7.57
C LYS A 198 -13.53 -4.66 -8.60
N ASP A 199 -12.41 -5.38 -8.70
CA ASP A 199 -11.46 -5.23 -9.80
C ASP A 199 -12.04 -5.92 -11.05
N GLU A 200 -12.69 -5.17 -11.90
CA GLU A 200 -13.25 -5.64 -13.18
C GLU A 200 -12.21 -5.66 -14.31
N THR A 201 -10.93 -5.52 -13.96
CA THR A 201 -9.84 -5.58 -14.95
C THR A 201 -9.80 -6.98 -15.58
N PRO A 202 -10.02 -7.11 -16.90
CA PRO A 202 -9.86 -8.40 -17.58
C PRO A 202 -8.46 -8.94 -17.31
N PRO A 203 -8.30 -10.27 -17.13
CA PRO A 203 -6.97 -10.86 -17.04
C PRO A 203 -6.17 -10.43 -18.27
N ALA A 204 -4.93 -9.95 -18.07
CA ALA A 204 -4.05 -9.63 -19.18
C ALA A 204 -3.96 -10.87 -20.07
N LEU A 205 -4.29 -10.72 -21.37
CA LEU A 205 -4.12 -11.75 -22.38
C LEU A 205 -2.60 -11.90 -22.62
N GLY A 206 -1.92 -12.46 -21.62
CA GLY A 206 -0.52 -12.86 -21.72
C GLY A 206 -0.47 -14.24 -22.35
N GLY A 207 0.10 -14.32 -23.58
CA GLY A 207 0.32 -15.56 -24.28
C GLY A 207 1.15 -16.55 -23.45
N GLY A 208 0.55 -17.71 -23.19
CA GLY A 208 1.15 -18.86 -22.54
C GLY A 208 0.18 -20.03 -22.69
N ALA A 209 0.31 -20.76 -23.81
CA ALA A 209 -0.41 -22.02 -24.04
C ALA A 209 -0.16 -23.00 -22.89
N GLY A 210 -1.21 -23.58 -22.35
CA GLY A 210 -1.12 -24.63 -21.36
C GLY A 210 -2.39 -24.83 -20.54
N SER A 211 -3.57 -24.80 -21.16
CA SER A 211 -4.76 -25.34 -20.53
C SER A 211 -4.75 -26.85 -20.63
N ALA A 212 -4.22 -27.53 -19.63
CA ALA A 212 -4.53 -28.93 -19.43
C ALA A 212 -5.92 -29.02 -18.79
N ALA A 213 -6.92 -29.28 -19.60
CA ALA A 213 -8.24 -29.67 -19.13
C ALA A 213 -8.12 -31.01 -18.39
N PHE A 214 -8.28 -31.00 -17.08
CA PHE A 214 -8.40 -32.22 -16.28
C PHE A 214 -9.86 -32.67 -16.38
N LEU A 215 -10.15 -33.49 -17.39
CA LEU A 215 -11.42 -34.22 -17.49
C LEU A 215 -11.39 -35.34 -16.45
N LEU A 216 -12.18 -35.21 -15.40
CA LEU A 216 -12.57 -36.35 -14.58
C LEU A 216 -13.50 -37.22 -15.40
N ALA A 217 -12.99 -38.36 -15.88
CA ALA A 217 -13.83 -39.46 -16.33
C ALA A 217 -14.49 -40.09 -15.09
N ARG A 218 -15.80 -40.17 -15.11
CA ARG A 218 -16.59 -41.05 -14.26
C ARG A 218 -16.63 -42.42 -14.94
N ASP A 219 -16.27 -43.46 -14.22
CA ASP A 219 -16.86 -44.80 -14.25
C ASP A 219 -17.01 -45.29 -12.80
#